data_1421445179cb99218bf2fd4d93583952
#
_entry.id   1421445179cb99218bf2fd4d93583952
#
_cell.length_a   1.000
_cell.length_b   1.000
_cell.length_c   1.000
_cell.angle_alpha   90.00
_cell.angle_beta   90.00
_cell.angle_gamma   90.00
#
_symmetry.space_group_name_H-M   'P 1'
#
loop_
_entity.id
_entity.type
_entity.pdbx_description
1 polymer ?
#
loop_
_entity_poly.entity_id
_entity_poly.type
_entity_poly.pdbx_seq_one_letter_code
_entity_poly.pdbx_strand_id
1 'polypeptide(L)'
;LTQFDAWASTFGETVTASELAPEGTGYRQKTRFAKFFNLPELMNLFKQAADIQTADQLKLPVPEAKFQTVVVQPSELQKEMVANLSERAAQIHRGSVDPSQDNMLKVTSDGRKIGLDQRLMNPLLPDDPNSKLNACVKNVLRIWKDGKENRLTQLIFCDNSTPKAGVFNVYDDVKEKLLAAGVPKEEVAFIHTADTEVKKKELFSKVRSGQVRILLGSTQKMGAGTNVQERLIAVHHLDVGWR
;
A
#
# COMPACT_ATOMS: atom_id res chain seq x y z
N LEU A 1 3.86 25.85 17.64
CA LEU A 1 3.31 26.80 16.65
C LEU A 1 1.96 27.32 17.15
N THR A 2 2.01 28.49 17.79
CA THR A 2 0.81 29.13 18.33
C THR A 2 0.01 29.92 17.27
N GLN A 3 0.62 30.21 16.12
CA GLN A 3 0.01 30.95 15.00
C GLN A 3 0.40 30.31 13.67
N PHE A 4 -0.34 29.27 13.30
CA PHE A 4 -0.07 28.53 12.06
C PHE A 4 -0.19 29.41 10.81
N ASP A 5 -1.18 30.28 10.74
CA ASP A 5 -1.42 31.11 9.56
C ASP A 5 -0.28 32.11 9.29
N ALA A 6 0.29 32.70 10.34
CA ALA A 6 1.45 33.57 10.22
C ALA A 6 2.69 32.80 9.76
N TRP A 7 2.92 31.61 10.28
CA TRP A 7 3.99 30.73 9.84
C TRP A 7 3.79 30.27 8.41
N ALA A 8 2.58 29.85 8.07
CA ALA A 8 2.25 29.40 6.70
C ALA A 8 2.40 30.52 5.66
N SER A 9 2.05 31.76 6.00
CA SER A 9 2.27 32.91 5.09
C SER A 9 3.74 33.28 4.91
N THR A 10 4.59 32.93 5.89
CA THR A 10 6.04 33.22 5.83
C THR A 10 6.82 32.14 5.08
N PHE A 11 6.40 30.87 5.19
CA PHE A 11 7.16 29.74 4.68
C PHE A 11 6.40 28.84 3.70
N GLY A 12 5.12 29.07 3.49
CA GLY A 12 4.25 28.21 2.70
C GLY A 12 3.75 28.86 1.43
N GLU A 13 3.70 28.07 0.38
CA GLU A 13 3.12 28.44 -0.92
C GLU A 13 1.93 27.56 -1.23
N THR A 14 0.79 28.19 -1.53
CA THR A 14 -0.38 27.49 -2.03
C THR A 14 -0.31 27.41 -3.55
N VAL A 15 -0.57 26.23 -4.09
CA VAL A 15 -0.61 25.98 -5.54
C VAL A 15 -2.01 25.57 -5.92
N THR A 16 -2.57 26.23 -6.93
CA THR A 16 -3.83 25.83 -7.57
C THR A 16 -3.51 24.95 -8.76
N ALA A 17 -3.97 23.71 -8.70
CA ALA A 17 -3.80 22.74 -9.77
C ALA A 17 -5.15 22.26 -10.30
N SER A 18 -5.19 21.95 -11.59
CA SER A 18 -6.31 21.26 -12.20
C SER A 18 -6.20 19.78 -11.94
N GLU A 19 -7.19 19.21 -11.29
CA GLU A 19 -7.25 17.76 -11.00
C GLU A 19 -8.53 17.15 -11.55
N LEU A 20 -8.51 15.87 -11.87
CA LEU A 20 -9.71 15.16 -12.30
C LEU A 20 -10.75 15.23 -11.17
N ALA A 21 -11.98 15.56 -11.51
CA ALA A 21 -13.08 15.58 -10.55
C ALA A 21 -13.30 14.15 -10.00
N PRO A 22 -13.65 13.99 -8.70
CA PRO A 22 -13.90 12.68 -8.10
C PRO A 22 -14.97 11.85 -8.80
N GLU A 23 -15.89 12.54 -9.48
CA GLU A 23 -16.97 11.95 -10.27
C GLU A 23 -16.47 11.29 -11.58
N GLY A 24 -15.18 11.44 -11.89
CA GLY A 24 -14.58 10.92 -13.12
C GLY A 24 -14.89 11.71 -14.37
N THR A 25 -15.62 12.83 -14.27
CA THR A 25 -16.03 13.67 -15.38
C THR A 25 -15.50 15.09 -15.22
N GLY A 26 -14.65 15.54 -16.14
CA GLY A 26 -14.12 16.90 -16.15
C GLY A 26 -13.01 17.16 -15.13
N TYR A 27 -12.58 18.41 -15.06
CA TYR A 27 -11.51 18.88 -14.19
C TYR A 27 -12.02 19.94 -13.23
N ARG A 28 -11.50 19.94 -12.00
CA ARG A 28 -11.73 21.00 -11.02
C ARG A 28 -10.42 21.66 -10.61
N GLN A 29 -10.49 22.94 -10.30
CA GLN A 29 -9.37 23.66 -9.70
C GLN A 29 -9.35 23.41 -8.18
N LYS A 30 -8.20 23.00 -7.64
CA LYS A 30 -8.02 22.79 -6.22
C LYS A 30 -6.75 23.47 -5.75
N THR A 31 -6.91 24.38 -4.79
CA THR A 31 -5.78 25.06 -4.13
C THR A 31 -5.37 24.28 -2.90
N ARG A 32 -4.07 23.99 -2.78
CA ARG A 32 -3.49 23.29 -1.63
C ARG A 32 -2.18 23.97 -1.23
N PHE A 33 -1.88 23.89 0.05
CA PHE A 33 -0.53 24.12 0.55
C PHE A 33 0.37 23.01 -0.04
N ALA A 34 1.29 23.36 -0.93
CA ALA A 34 2.00 22.36 -1.72
C ALA A 34 3.53 22.53 -1.70
N LYS A 35 4.03 23.70 -1.38
CA LYS A 35 5.45 23.97 -1.40
C LYS A 35 5.88 24.81 -0.19
N PHE A 36 7.16 24.74 0.10
CA PHE A 36 7.81 25.66 1.04
C PHE A 36 8.65 26.65 0.26
N PHE A 37 8.62 27.90 0.67
CA PHE A 37 9.55 28.92 0.22
C PHE A 37 10.35 29.46 1.41
N ASN A 38 11.33 30.33 1.16
CA ASN A 38 12.26 30.82 2.18
C ASN A 38 12.93 29.68 2.98
N LEU A 39 13.29 28.61 2.27
CA LEU A 39 13.89 27.41 2.86
C LEU A 39 15.13 27.68 3.70
N PRO A 40 16.07 28.59 3.32
CA PRO A 40 17.26 28.86 4.13
C PRO A 40 16.92 29.33 5.55
N GLU A 41 15.96 30.24 5.69
CA GLU A 41 15.54 30.75 6.99
C GLU A 41 14.75 29.68 7.78
N LEU A 42 13.82 28.97 7.12
CA LEU A 42 13.09 27.86 7.73
C LEU A 42 14.06 26.79 8.25
N MET A 43 15.06 26.43 7.47
CA MET A 43 16.06 25.43 7.86
C MET A 43 16.95 25.93 9.00
N ASN A 44 17.30 27.22 9.03
CA ASN A 44 18.06 27.80 10.12
C ASN A 44 17.26 27.78 11.43
N LEU A 45 15.99 28.13 11.38
CA LEU A 45 15.09 28.04 12.55
C LEU A 45 14.94 26.58 13.02
N PHE A 46 14.77 25.67 12.09
CA PHE A 46 14.59 24.25 12.42
C PHE A 46 15.86 23.63 13.04
N LYS A 47 17.05 24.00 12.52
CA LYS A 47 18.35 23.52 13.06
C LYS A 47 18.64 24.01 14.48
N GLN A 48 17.97 25.05 14.96
CA GLN A 48 18.12 25.47 16.36
C GLN A 48 17.50 24.49 17.35
N ALA A 49 16.51 23.69 16.91
CA ALA A 49 15.76 22.76 17.75
C ALA A 49 15.93 21.29 17.33
N ALA A 50 16.54 21.01 16.17
CA ALA A 50 16.64 19.67 15.64
C ALA A 50 18.00 19.41 14.98
N ASP A 51 18.54 18.22 15.19
CA ASP A 51 19.65 17.70 14.39
C ASP A 51 19.10 17.09 13.08
N ILE A 52 19.63 17.54 11.96
CA ILE A 52 19.17 17.14 10.64
C ILE A 52 20.30 16.37 9.94
N GLN A 53 20.05 15.11 9.69
CA GLN A 53 20.93 14.23 8.92
C GLN A 53 20.19 13.77 7.65
N THR A 54 20.71 14.12 6.49
CA THR A 54 20.17 13.61 5.21
C THR A 54 20.73 12.21 4.92
N ALA A 55 20.03 11.43 4.07
CA ALA A 55 20.49 10.11 3.66
C ALA A 55 21.92 10.15 3.07
N ASP A 56 22.25 11.20 2.30
CA ASP A 56 23.58 11.39 1.71
C ASP A 56 24.68 11.65 2.77
N GLN A 57 24.33 12.38 3.83
CA GLN A 57 25.25 12.63 4.95
C GLN A 57 25.51 11.36 5.76
N LEU A 58 24.49 10.54 5.94
CA LEU A 58 24.59 9.28 6.71
C LEU A 58 25.37 8.20 5.96
N LYS A 59 25.52 8.30 4.63
CA LYS A 59 26.23 7.29 3.79
C LYS A 59 25.82 5.86 4.11
N LEU A 60 24.53 5.65 4.34
CA LEU A 60 24.03 4.32 4.69
C LEU A 60 24.25 3.34 3.52
N PRO A 61 24.63 2.10 3.79
CA PRO A 61 24.72 1.07 2.77
C PRO A 61 23.30 0.68 2.30
N VAL A 62 22.78 1.41 1.30
CA VAL A 62 21.44 1.15 0.74
C VAL A 62 21.63 0.25 -0.49
N PRO A 63 20.90 -0.87 -0.60
CA PRO A 63 20.95 -1.70 -1.79
C PRO A 63 20.41 -0.96 -3.01
N GLU A 64 20.96 -1.26 -4.18
CA GLU A 64 20.41 -0.77 -5.45
C GLU A 64 19.01 -1.37 -5.67
N ALA A 65 17.99 -0.53 -5.82
CA ALA A 65 16.62 -0.97 -6.04
C ALA A 65 16.24 -0.84 -7.51
N LYS A 66 15.67 -1.91 -8.08
CA LYS A 66 15.05 -1.91 -9.40
C LYS A 66 13.54 -1.83 -9.25
N PHE A 67 12.95 -0.72 -9.69
CA PHE A 67 11.51 -0.51 -9.63
C PHE A 67 10.84 -1.08 -10.89
N GLN A 68 9.82 -1.91 -10.70
CA GLN A 68 9.03 -2.47 -11.78
C GLN A 68 7.54 -2.27 -11.50
N THR A 69 6.85 -1.58 -12.40
CA THR A 69 5.39 -1.45 -12.37
C THR A 69 4.77 -2.54 -13.22
N VAL A 70 3.96 -3.41 -12.59
CA VAL A 70 3.19 -4.44 -13.29
C VAL A 70 1.78 -3.92 -13.49
N VAL A 71 1.43 -3.62 -14.75
CA VAL A 71 0.11 -3.12 -15.12
C VAL A 71 -0.77 -4.30 -15.54
N VAL A 72 -1.96 -4.38 -14.97
CA VAL A 72 -2.99 -5.36 -15.33
C VAL A 72 -4.22 -4.64 -15.90
N GLN A 73 -4.94 -5.30 -16.81
CA GLN A 73 -6.18 -4.76 -17.35
C GLN A 73 -7.34 -5.11 -16.40
N PRO A 74 -8.27 -4.17 -16.16
CA PRO A 74 -9.45 -4.45 -15.35
C PRO A 74 -10.37 -5.43 -16.07
N SER A 75 -11.04 -6.31 -15.29
CA SER A 75 -12.11 -7.16 -15.80
C SER A 75 -13.35 -6.31 -16.20
N GLU A 76 -14.25 -6.86 -17.01
CA GLU A 76 -15.50 -6.17 -17.35
C GLU A 76 -16.32 -5.87 -16.09
N LEU A 77 -16.36 -6.78 -15.12
CA LEU A 77 -17.02 -6.56 -13.84
C LEU A 77 -16.39 -5.38 -13.06
N GLN A 78 -15.07 -5.27 -13.07
CA GLN A 78 -14.41 -4.12 -12.44
C GLN A 78 -14.76 -2.81 -13.13
N LYS A 79 -14.86 -2.79 -14.47
CA LYS A 79 -15.25 -1.60 -15.23
C LYS A 79 -16.69 -1.16 -14.88
N GLU A 80 -17.63 -2.09 -14.78
CA GLU A 80 -19.01 -1.84 -14.36
C GLU A 80 -19.06 -1.31 -12.93
N MET A 81 -18.29 -1.89 -12.00
CA MET A 81 -18.22 -1.41 -10.63
C MET A 81 -17.66 0.01 -10.55
N VAL A 82 -16.64 0.35 -11.35
CA VAL A 82 -16.07 1.70 -11.40
C VAL A 82 -17.09 2.70 -11.98
N ALA A 83 -17.86 2.32 -13.00
CA ALA A 83 -18.93 3.15 -13.53
C ALA A 83 -20.00 3.46 -12.45
N ASN A 84 -20.38 2.46 -11.66
CA ASN A 84 -21.29 2.64 -10.52
C ASN A 84 -20.69 3.58 -9.44
N LEU A 85 -19.40 3.47 -9.14
CA LEU A 85 -18.73 4.40 -8.21
C LEU A 85 -18.78 5.84 -8.72
N SER A 86 -18.59 6.05 -10.03
CA SER A 86 -18.66 7.38 -10.63
C SER A 86 -20.06 7.99 -10.52
N GLU A 87 -21.10 7.17 -10.72
CA GLU A 87 -22.50 7.60 -10.55
C GLU A 87 -22.80 7.95 -9.09
N ARG A 88 -22.38 7.11 -8.13
CA ARG A 88 -22.51 7.39 -6.69
C ARG A 88 -21.83 8.70 -6.32
N ALA A 89 -20.59 8.92 -6.79
CA ALA A 89 -19.85 10.15 -6.55
C ALA A 89 -20.59 11.39 -7.10
N ALA A 90 -21.20 11.29 -8.28
CA ALA A 90 -21.99 12.35 -8.86
C ALA A 90 -23.27 12.66 -8.05
N GLN A 91 -23.96 11.62 -7.54
CA GLN A 91 -25.13 11.78 -6.68
C GLN A 91 -24.78 12.47 -5.35
N ILE A 92 -23.67 12.08 -4.72
CA ILE A 92 -23.15 12.70 -3.49
C ILE A 92 -22.79 14.18 -3.75
N HIS A 93 -22.15 14.47 -4.87
CA HIS A 93 -21.79 15.84 -5.24
C HIS A 93 -23.00 16.74 -5.43
N ARG A 94 -24.11 16.20 -5.96
CA ARG A 94 -25.39 16.92 -6.14
C ARG A 94 -26.17 17.08 -4.83
N GLY A 95 -25.72 16.49 -3.73
CA GLY A 95 -26.40 16.52 -2.43
C GLY A 95 -27.69 15.69 -2.39
N SER A 96 -27.86 14.73 -3.29
CA SER A 96 -29.06 13.90 -3.40
C SER A 96 -29.04 12.65 -2.51
N VAL A 97 -27.96 12.44 -1.74
CA VAL A 97 -27.79 11.27 -0.86
C VAL A 97 -27.42 11.73 0.53
N ASP A 98 -28.04 11.12 1.54
CA ASP A 98 -27.69 11.37 2.94
C ASP A 98 -26.24 10.91 3.22
N PRO A 99 -25.36 11.77 3.77
CA PRO A 99 -23.97 11.43 4.05
C PRO A 99 -23.78 10.23 5.00
N SER A 100 -24.80 9.88 5.80
CA SER A 100 -24.78 8.68 6.64
C SER A 100 -24.98 7.40 5.84
N GLN A 101 -25.70 7.47 4.73
CA GLN A 101 -25.95 6.33 3.84
C GLN A 101 -24.78 6.14 2.88
N ASP A 102 -24.37 7.19 2.17
CA ASP A 102 -23.23 7.14 1.26
C ASP A 102 -22.45 8.48 1.27
N ASN A 103 -21.14 8.40 1.08
CA ASN A 103 -20.27 9.56 1.08
C ASN A 103 -18.96 9.26 0.32
N MET A 104 -18.20 10.32 -0.01
CA MET A 104 -16.95 10.19 -0.77
C MET A 104 -15.92 9.29 -0.11
N LEU A 105 -15.91 9.15 1.22
CA LEU A 105 -15.00 8.24 1.92
C LEU A 105 -15.36 6.78 1.63
N LYS A 106 -16.65 6.43 1.64
CA LYS A 106 -17.14 5.09 1.26
C LYS A 106 -16.80 4.80 -0.19
N VAL A 107 -17.13 5.73 -1.12
CA VAL A 107 -16.81 5.59 -2.54
C VAL A 107 -15.32 5.36 -2.77
N THR A 108 -14.45 6.12 -2.11
CA THR A 108 -13.00 5.96 -2.22
C THR A 108 -12.54 4.62 -1.63
N SER A 109 -13.08 4.20 -0.49
CA SER A 109 -12.78 2.92 0.12
C SER A 109 -13.20 1.74 -0.77
N ASP A 110 -14.38 1.81 -1.36
CA ASP A 110 -14.87 0.78 -2.28
C ASP A 110 -14.04 0.75 -3.57
N GLY A 111 -13.65 1.91 -4.12
CA GLY A 111 -12.74 1.99 -5.26
C GLY A 111 -11.39 1.32 -4.99
N ARG A 112 -10.83 1.48 -3.79
CA ARG A 112 -9.59 0.79 -3.41
C ARG A 112 -9.76 -0.73 -3.32
N LYS A 113 -10.90 -1.21 -2.82
CA LYS A 113 -11.22 -2.63 -2.78
C LYS A 113 -11.36 -3.19 -4.20
N ILE A 114 -12.14 -2.53 -5.06
CA ILE A 114 -12.32 -2.94 -6.47
C ILE A 114 -10.97 -2.96 -7.20
N GLY A 115 -10.13 -1.95 -6.99
CA GLY A 115 -8.81 -1.88 -7.59
C GLY A 115 -7.82 -2.92 -7.07
N LEU A 116 -8.08 -3.54 -5.92
CA LEU A 116 -7.29 -4.63 -5.38
C LEU A 116 -7.84 -5.99 -5.84
N ASP A 117 -9.10 -6.28 -5.54
CA ASP A 117 -9.80 -7.49 -5.98
C ASP A 117 -11.32 -7.30 -5.90
N GLN A 118 -12.03 -7.63 -6.98
CA GLN A 118 -13.50 -7.52 -7.05
C GLN A 118 -14.24 -8.33 -5.97
N ARG A 119 -13.65 -9.43 -5.50
CA ARG A 119 -14.22 -10.29 -4.44
C ARG A 119 -14.25 -9.60 -3.07
N LEU A 120 -13.52 -8.51 -2.87
CA LEU A 120 -13.64 -7.67 -1.66
C LEU A 120 -14.94 -6.89 -1.58
N MET A 121 -15.63 -6.73 -2.72
CA MET A 121 -16.98 -6.15 -2.77
C MET A 121 -18.06 -7.22 -2.65
N ASN A 122 -17.86 -8.36 -3.30
CA ASN A 122 -18.75 -9.52 -3.23
C ASN A 122 -17.93 -10.80 -3.37
N PRO A 123 -17.80 -11.59 -2.27
CA PRO A 123 -17.02 -12.83 -2.28
C PRO A 123 -17.52 -13.92 -3.24
N LEU A 124 -18.75 -13.80 -3.74
CA LEU A 124 -19.33 -14.74 -4.71
C LEU A 124 -18.87 -14.48 -6.14
N LEU A 125 -18.20 -13.37 -6.39
CA LEU A 125 -17.64 -13.09 -7.71
C LEU A 125 -16.47 -14.02 -8.04
N PRO A 126 -16.27 -14.33 -9.33
CA PRO A 126 -15.17 -15.20 -9.75
C PRO A 126 -13.80 -14.55 -9.48
N ASP A 127 -12.81 -15.39 -9.27
CA ASP A 127 -11.41 -14.98 -9.32
C ASP A 127 -11.03 -14.62 -10.77
N ASP A 128 -10.53 -13.41 -10.97
CA ASP A 128 -10.03 -13.00 -12.28
C ASP A 128 -8.57 -13.45 -12.45
N PRO A 129 -8.27 -14.37 -13.40
CA PRO A 129 -6.92 -14.88 -13.61
C PRO A 129 -5.90 -13.79 -14.00
N ASN A 130 -6.37 -12.66 -14.50
CA ASN A 130 -5.57 -11.50 -14.88
C ASN A 130 -5.54 -10.41 -13.79
N SER A 131 -6.10 -10.68 -12.63
CA SER A 131 -6.12 -9.74 -11.51
C SER A 131 -4.71 -9.36 -11.03
N LYS A 132 -4.63 -8.22 -10.35
CA LYS A 132 -3.43 -7.76 -9.65
C LYS A 132 -2.89 -8.81 -8.67
N LEU A 133 -3.78 -9.50 -7.96
CA LEU A 133 -3.42 -10.58 -7.06
C LEU A 133 -2.73 -11.72 -7.80
N ASN A 134 -3.34 -12.21 -8.87
CA ASN A 134 -2.79 -13.33 -9.63
C ASN A 134 -1.47 -12.96 -10.33
N ALA A 135 -1.33 -11.71 -10.79
CA ALA A 135 -0.07 -11.21 -11.31
C ALA A 135 1.02 -11.18 -10.22
N CYS A 136 0.68 -10.75 -9.00
CA CYS A 136 1.60 -10.78 -7.86
C CYS A 136 2.00 -12.21 -7.51
N VAL A 137 1.05 -13.14 -7.37
CA VAL A 137 1.32 -14.56 -7.07
C VAL A 137 2.26 -15.17 -8.11
N LYS A 138 2.02 -14.93 -9.41
CA LYS A 138 2.90 -15.41 -10.50
C LYS A 138 4.32 -14.88 -10.32
N ASN A 139 4.49 -13.60 -10.01
CA ASN A 139 5.80 -12.99 -9.82
C ASN A 139 6.50 -13.53 -8.56
N VAL A 140 5.78 -13.64 -7.45
CA VAL A 140 6.29 -14.23 -6.21
C VAL A 140 6.77 -15.66 -6.42
N LEU A 141 5.98 -16.49 -7.13
CA LEU A 141 6.35 -17.88 -7.43
C LEU A 141 7.60 -17.99 -8.31
N ARG A 142 7.73 -17.12 -9.32
CA ARG A 142 8.94 -17.05 -10.15
C ARG A 142 10.16 -16.75 -9.29
N ILE A 143 10.13 -15.69 -8.51
CA ILE A 143 11.26 -15.27 -7.65
C ILE A 143 11.54 -16.33 -6.56
N TRP A 144 10.50 -16.97 -6.01
CA TRP A 144 10.64 -18.04 -5.03
C TRP A 144 11.40 -19.24 -5.62
N LYS A 145 11.09 -19.64 -6.88
CA LYS A 145 11.80 -20.71 -7.59
C LYS A 145 13.25 -20.32 -7.87
N ASP A 146 13.45 -19.12 -8.44
CA ASP A 146 14.78 -18.61 -8.81
C ASP A 146 15.71 -18.45 -7.60
N GLY A 147 15.15 -18.06 -6.46
CA GLY A 147 15.88 -17.85 -5.21
C GLY A 147 15.98 -19.08 -4.28
N LYS A 148 15.68 -20.30 -4.77
CA LYS A 148 15.59 -21.51 -3.94
C LYS A 148 16.89 -21.87 -3.23
N GLU A 149 18.01 -21.89 -3.95
CA GLU A 149 19.31 -22.31 -3.43
C GLU A 149 19.79 -21.41 -2.28
N ASN A 150 19.63 -20.10 -2.43
CA ASN A 150 20.05 -19.11 -1.44
C ASN A 150 18.94 -18.80 -0.41
N ARG A 151 17.80 -19.47 -0.49
CA ARG A 151 16.61 -19.25 0.35
C ARG A 151 16.23 -17.77 0.44
N LEU A 152 16.22 -17.08 -0.73
CA LEU A 152 15.90 -15.67 -0.81
C LEU A 152 14.46 -15.40 -0.38
N THR A 153 14.25 -14.24 0.25
CA THR A 153 13.00 -13.88 0.88
C THR A 153 12.30 -12.73 0.16
N GLN A 154 10.99 -12.65 0.30
CA GLN A 154 10.14 -11.64 -0.33
C GLN A 154 9.15 -11.08 0.68
N LEU A 155 8.84 -9.79 0.58
CA LEU A 155 7.80 -9.12 1.34
C LEU A 155 6.63 -8.76 0.44
N ILE A 156 5.40 -8.96 0.93
CA ILE A 156 4.18 -8.55 0.23
C ILE A 156 3.42 -7.59 1.15
N PHE A 157 3.23 -6.35 0.69
CA PHE A 157 2.48 -5.32 1.40
C PHE A 157 1.05 -5.24 0.87
N CYS A 158 0.08 -5.32 1.80
CA CYS A 158 -1.34 -5.13 1.51
C CYS A 158 -2.04 -4.53 2.73
N ASP A 159 -2.61 -3.34 2.58
CA ASP A 159 -3.26 -2.58 3.66
C ASP A 159 -4.78 -2.72 3.65
N ASN A 160 -5.41 -2.88 2.48
CA ASN A 160 -6.86 -2.84 2.33
C ASN A 160 -7.60 -4.13 2.70
N SER A 161 -6.90 -5.23 2.92
CA SER A 161 -7.52 -6.53 3.17
C SER A 161 -6.67 -7.35 4.13
N THR A 162 -6.58 -6.91 5.37
CA THR A 162 -5.88 -7.65 6.43
C THR A 162 -6.65 -8.91 6.84
N PRO A 163 -5.98 -9.94 7.38
CA PRO A 163 -6.63 -11.20 7.76
C PRO A 163 -7.80 -11.01 8.72
N LYS A 164 -8.94 -11.59 8.39
CA LYS A 164 -10.15 -11.58 9.21
C LYS A 164 -10.88 -12.91 9.08
N ALA A 165 -11.13 -13.60 10.19
CA ALA A 165 -11.77 -14.89 10.19
C ALA A 165 -13.20 -14.83 9.59
N GLY A 166 -13.54 -15.83 8.77
CA GLY A 166 -14.87 -15.98 8.17
C GLY A 166 -15.23 -15.01 7.06
N VAL A 167 -14.27 -14.19 6.61
CA VAL A 167 -14.46 -13.22 5.52
C VAL A 167 -13.36 -13.40 4.50
N PHE A 168 -13.71 -13.34 3.20
CA PHE A 168 -12.71 -13.32 2.14
C PHE A 168 -11.70 -12.19 2.38
N ASN A 169 -10.42 -12.54 2.32
CA ASN A 169 -9.33 -11.59 2.41
C ASN A 169 -8.16 -12.00 1.50
N VAL A 170 -7.40 -11.00 1.07
CA VAL A 170 -6.28 -11.16 0.15
C VAL A 170 -5.15 -12.01 0.71
N TYR A 171 -4.92 -11.95 2.02
CA TYR A 171 -3.83 -12.70 2.66
C TYR A 171 -4.05 -14.21 2.56
N ASP A 172 -5.25 -14.66 2.89
CA ASP A 172 -5.59 -16.07 2.82
C ASP A 172 -5.60 -16.56 1.36
N ASP A 173 -6.19 -15.77 0.43
CA ASP A 173 -6.22 -16.12 -1.00
C ASP A 173 -4.81 -16.24 -1.60
N VAL A 174 -3.93 -15.28 -1.33
CA VAL A 174 -2.52 -15.34 -1.77
C VAL A 174 -1.83 -16.57 -1.19
N LYS A 175 -2.00 -16.82 0.10
CA LYS A 175 -1.41 -17.99 0.76
C LYS A 175 -1.90 -19.30 0.15
N GLU A 176 -3.21 -19.46 -0.03
CA GLU A 176 -3.80 -20.66 -0.63
C GLU A 176 -3.25 -20.90 -2.04
N LYS A 177 -3.16 -19.86 -2.87
CA LYS A 177 -2.58 -19.94 -4.22
C LYS A 177 -1.10 -20.34 -4.21
N LEU A 178 -0.32 -19.80 -3.27
CA LEU A 178 1.09 -20.16 -3.12
C LEU A 178 1.25 -21.64 -2.69
N LEU A 179 0.43 -22.10 -1.73
CA LEU A 179 0.45 -23.48 -1.27
C LEU A 179 0.01 -24.44 -2.39
N ALA A 180 -1.05 -24.11 -3.12
CA ALA A 180 -1.51 -24.88 -4.28
C ALA A 180 -0.45 -25.00 -5.38
N ALA A 181 0.43 -23.99 -5.50
CA ALA A 181 1.56 -24.01 -6.44
C ALA A 181 2.81 -24.71 -5.89
N GLY A 182 2.74 -25.35 -4.71
CA GLY A 182 3.80 -26.16 -4.11
C GLY A 182 4.76 -25.41 -3.17
N VAL A 183 4.44 -24.18 -2.76
CA VAL A 183 5.20 -23.50 -1.71
C VAL A 183 4.89 -24.15 -0.36
N PRO A 184 5.91 -24.59 0.43
CA PRO A 184 5.68 -25.16 1.75
C PRO A 184 4.98 -24.17 2.70
N LYS A 185 4.04 -24.69 3.52
CA LYS A 185 3.25 -23.85 4.45
C LYS A 185 4.12 -23.04 5.42
N GLU A 186 5.21 -23.64 5.88
CA GLU A 186 6.17 -23.04 6.80
C GLU A 186 6.98 -21.89 6.17
N GLU A 187 7.04 -21.80 4.85
CA GLU A 187 7.73 -20.72 4.14
C GLU A 187 6.87 -19.47 3.94
N VAL A 188 5.56 -19.53 4.25
CA VAL A 188 4.62 -18.41 4.11
C VAL A 188 4.09 -18.00 5.48
N ALA A 189 4.27 -16.74 5.84
CA ALA A 189 3.80 -16.20 7.12
C ALA A 189 3.10 -14.84 6.98
N PHE A 190 2.26 -14.52 7.95
CA PHE A 190 1.64 -13.20 8.10
C PHE A 190 2.21 -12.50 9.33
N ILE A 191 2.59 -11.22 9.19
CA ILE A 191 3.03 -10.41 10.33
C ILE A 191 1.93 -10.32 11.42
N HIS A 192 0.67 -10.42 11.01
CA HIS A 192 -0.50 -10.33 11.89
C HIS A 192 -0.59 -11.47 12.91
N THR A 193 0.10 -12.60 12.69
CA THR A 193 0.19 -13.69 13.65
C THR A 193 1.18 -13.43 14.78
N ALA A 194 2.05 -12.44 14.61
CA ALA A 194 3.06 -12.02 15.59
C ALA A 194 2.55 -10.79 16.35
N ASP A 195 1.68 -11.02 17.33
CA ASP A 195 0.98 -10.00 18.11
C ASP A 195 1.81 -9.38 19.26
N THR A 196 2.95 -10.00 19.60
CA THR A 196 3.89 -9.51 20.62
C THR A 196 5.26 -9.21 20.02
N GLU A 197 6.03 -8.36 20.69
CA GLU A 197 7.41 -8.05 20.25
C GLU A 197 8.32 -9.30 20.22
N VAL A 198 8.10 -10.24 21.13
CA VAL A 198 8.84 -11.52 21.15
C VAL A 198 8.53 -12.33 19.88
N LYS A 199 7.24 -12.53 19.58
CA LYS A 199 6.82 -13.25 18.37
C LYS A 199 7.28 -12.54 17.08
N LYS A 200 7.31 -11.21 17.06
CA LYS A 200 7.86 -10.45 15.91
C LYS A 200 9.35 -10.73 15.73
N LYS A 201 10.14 -10.68 16.81
CA LYS A 201 11.58 -10.99 16.77
C LYS A 201 11.84 -12.41 16.28
N GLU A 202 11.06 -13.39 16.74
CA GLU A 202 11.14 -14.78 16.28
C GLU A 202 10.79 -14.89 14.79
N LEU A 203 9.70 -14.26 14.35
CA LEU A 203 9.29 -14.26 12.96
C LEU A 203 10.36 -13.63 12.06
N PHE A 204 10.90 -12.48 12.45
CA PHE A 204 11.95 -11.82 11.68
C PHE A 204 13.25 -12.65 11.64
N SER A 205 13.57 -13.37 12.72
CA SER A 205 14.69 -14.33 12.71
C SER A 205 14.47 -15.45 11.69
N LYS A 206 13.26 -16.00 11.61
CA LYS A 206 12.88 -17.01 10.59
C LYS A 206 12.95 -16.45 9.17
N VAL A 207 12.61 -15.18 8.96
CA VAL A 207 12.76 -14.53 7.65
C VAL A 207 14.24 -14.35 7.32
N ARG A 208 15.06 -13.81 8.23
CA ARG A 208 16.51 -13.65 8.00
C ARG A 208 17.22 -14.95 7.70
N SER A 209 16.85 -16.03 8.38
CA SER A 209 17.43 -17.37 8.11
C SER A 209 16.92 -18.01 6.82
N GLY A 210 15.85 -17.46 6.22
CA GLY A 210 15.19 -18.03 5.05
C GLY A 210 14.28 -19.21 5.37
N GLN A 211 13.92 -19.48 6.63
CA GLN A 211 12.88 -20.44 6.96
C GLN A 211 11.53 -19.96 6.45
N VAL A 212 11.18 -18.68 6.70
CA VAL A 212 10.05 -18.00 6.10
C VAL A 212 10.58 -17.23 4.90
N ARG A 213 10.14 -17.57 3.71
CA ARG A 213 10.59 -16.96 2.46
C ARG A 213 9.62 -15.94 1.90
N ILE A 214 8.35 -15.99 2.32
CA ILE A 214 7.32 -15.06 1.87
C ILE A 214 6.60 -14.54 3.11
N LEU A 215 6.76 -13.25 3.39
CA LEU A 215 6.11 -12.57 4.52
C LEU A 215 5.10 -11.55 4.00
N LEU A 216 3.83 -11.72 4.39
CA LEU A 216 2.76 -10.77 4.08
C LEU A 216 2.49 -9.86 5.29
N GLY A 217 2.31 -8.57 5.04
CA GLY A 217 2.02 -7.61 6.08
C GLY A 217 1.42 -6.30 5.58
N SER A 218 0.86 -5.54 6.53
CA SER A 218 0.43 -4.17 6.26
C SER A 218 1.58 -3.19 6.49
N THR A 219 1.51 -2.03 5.83
CA THR A 219 2.48 -0.94 6.02
C THR A 219 2.59 -0.54 7.49
N GLN A 220 1.47 -0.51 8.21
CA GLN A 220 1.46 -0.18 9.64
C GLN A 220 2.26 -1.15 10.49
N LYS A 221 2.20 -2.47 10.20
CA LYS A 221 2.87 -3.50 11.02
C LYS A 221 4.29 -3.83 10.55
N MET A 222 4.60 -3.58 9.28
CA MET A 222 5.82 -4.04 8.64
C MET A 222 6.63 -2.92 7.95
N GLY A 223 6.08 -1.70 7.85
CA GLY A 223 6.71 -0.59 7.13
C GLY A 223 7.89 0.05 7.86
N ALA A 224 7.93 -0.04 9.20
CA ALA A 224 9.02 0.50 10.01
C ALA A 224 9.52 -0.53 11.03
N GLY A 225 10.82 -0.52 11.33
CA GLY A 225 11.43 -1.40 12.31
C GLY A 225 11.54 -2.87 11.90
N THR A 226 11.24 -3.20 10.64
CA THR A 226 11.33 -4.56 10.12
C THR A 226 12.72 -4.83 9.58
N ASN A 227 13.58 -5.41 10.39
CA ASN A 227 14.94 -5.76 9.99
C ASN A 227 14.99 -7.21 9.46
N VAL A 228 14.78 -7.38 8.15
CA VAL A 228 14.75 -8.69 7.46
C VAL A 228 15.52 -8.67 6.12
N GLN A 229 16.46 -7.72 5.96
CA GLN A 229 17.10 -7.42 4.68
C GLN A 229 18.12 -8.47 4.22
N GLU A 230 18.65 -9.32 5.10
CA GLU A 230 19.77 -10.22 4.81
C GLU A 230 19.58 -11.11 3.58
N ARG A 231 18.35 -11.59 3.34
CA ARG A 231 17.99 -12.45 2.20
C ARG A 231 16.90 -11.83 1.32
N LEU A 232 16.54 -10.57 1.57
CA LEU A 232 15.45 -9.90 0.87
C LEU A 232 15.85 -9.58 -0.56
N ILE A 233 15.11 -10.14 -1.52
CA ILE A 233 15.32 -9.92 -2.96
C ILE A 233 14.21 -9.11 -3.61
N ALA A 234 13.00 -9.14 -3.07
CA ALA A 234 11.87 -8.44 -3.65
C ALA A 234 10.86 -7.94 -2.61
N VAL A 235 10.28 -6.79 -2.91
CA VAL A 235 9.17 -6.20 -2.17
C VAL A 235 8.02 -5.98 -3.16
N HIS A 236 6.84 -6.49 -2.84
CA HIS A 236 5.64 -6.38 -3.65
C HIS A 236 4.63 -5.48 -2.95
N HIS A 237 4.14 -4.46 -3.64
CA HIS A 237 3.07 -3.60 -3.15
C HIS A 237 1.79 -3.91 -3.92
N LEU A 238 0.81 -4.53 -3.27
CA LEU A 238 -0.50 -4.83 -3.84
C LEU A 238 -1.42 -3.62 -3.84
N ASP A 239 -1.28 -2.79 -2.84
CA ASP A 239 -1.98 -1.52 -2.72
C ASP A 239 -1.08 -0.43 -2.14
N VAL A 240 -1.53 0.81 -2.20
CA VAL A 240 -0.79 1.97 -1.67
C VAL A 240 -1.53 2.50 -0.45
N GLY A 241 -0.81 2.73 0.63
CA GLY A 241 -1.33 3.37 1.83
C GLY A 241 -1.79 4.81 1.57
N TRP A 242 -2.50 5.40 2.53
CA TRP A 242 -2.93 6.81 2.47
C TRP A 242 -1.78 7.81 2.73
N ARG A 243 -0.61 7.32 3.16
CA ARG A 243 0.55 8.12 3.56
C ARG A 243 1.80 7.69 2.83
#